data_9d8a667bb2e6ce7d4d12bcb934e94bf5
#
_entry.id   9d8a667bb2e6ce7d4d12bcb934e94bf5
#
_cell.length_a   1.000
_cell.length_b   1.000
_cell.length_c   1.000
_cell.angle_alpha   90.00
_cell.angle_beta   90.00
_cell.angle_gamma   90.00
#
_symmetry.space_group_name_H-M   'P 1'
#
loop_
_entity.id
_entity.type
_entity.pdbx_description
1 polymer ?
#
loop_
_entity_poly.entity_id
_entity_poly.type
_entity_poly.pdbx_seq_one_letter_code
_entity_poly.pdbx_strand_id
1 'polypeptide(L)'
;YTYYGRGPWNNYNDRCDGAYIQQFSSKVADQFVPFPKPQDMANREDVRWAALTDDNGNGVMFVATEGMCTSALPWNAVEMTEAGHPHQLPASSGTWLNIDTKVTGLGGASCGQGYALDHQLVKGGENTMGFIMRPVKAGDDYVAKADVKASGATPVLVSRDLRGIVKM
;
A
#
# COMPACT_ATOMS: atom_id res chain seq x y z
N TYR A 1 -8.93 2.62 6.80
CA TYR A 1 -8.36 2.46 5.46
C TYR A 1 -9.45 2.11 4.47
N THR A 2 -9.68 2.99 3.52
CA THR A 2 -10.65 2.81 2.43
C THR A 2 -9.90 2.94 1.10
N TYR A 3 -10.16 2.06 0.15
CA TYR A 3 -9.48 2.09 -1.15
C TYR A 3 -10.38 1.59 -2.28
N TYR A 4 -10.08 1.99 -3.50
CA TYR A 4 -10.67 1.45 -4.72
C TYR A 4 -9.56 0.75 -5.53
N GLY A 5 -9.62 -0.56 -5.55
CA GLY A 5 -8.60 -1.43 -6.12
C GLY A 5 -8.97 -2.89 -5.96
N ARG A 6 -8.01 -3.79 -6.16
CA ARG A 6 -8.22 -5.22 -5.97
C ARG A 6 -8.31 -5.60 -4.51
N GLY A 7 -9.31 -6.40 -4.17
CA GLY A 7 -9.57 -6.86 -2.81
C GLY A 7 -10.60 -7.98 -2.71
N PRO A 8 -11.13 -8.23 -1.49
CA PRO A 8 -10.85 -7.54 -0.21
C PRO A 8 -9.55 -7.94 0.47
N TRP A 9 -9.01 -9.13 0.14
CA TRP A 9 -7.81 -9.67 0.76
C TRP A 9 -6.53 -9.14 0.12
N ASN A 10 -5.39 -9.35 0.80
CA ASN A 10 -4.08 -9.05 0.22
C ASN A 10 -3.91 -9.81 -1.10
N ASN A 11 -3.36 -9.13 -2.08
CA ASN A 11 -3.12 -9.69 -3.40
C ASN A 11 -1.82 -9.10 -3.98
N TYR A 12 -1.23 -9.84 -4.91
CA TYR A 12 0.06 -9.57 -5.51
C TYR A 12 -0.04 -9.88 -7.01
N ASN A 13 0.89 -9.43 -7.81
CA ASN A 13 0.84 -9.58 -9.27
C ASN A 13 0.72 -11.04 -9.76
N ASP A 14 1.19 -12.00 -8.95
CA ASP A 14 1.09 -13.44 -9.20
C ASP A 14 -0.03 -14.12 -8.40
N ARG A 15 -0.81 -13.36 -7.65
CA ARG A 15 -1.90 -13.85 -6.80
C ARG A 15 -3.03 -12.81 -6.72
N CYS A 16 -3.64 -12.51 -7.84
CA CYS A 16 -4.72 -11.51 -7.91
C CYS A 16 -5.97 -11.97 -8.67
N ASP A 17 -5.98 -13.14 -9.27
CA ASP A 17 -7.09 -13.61 -10.11
C ASP A 17 -8.43 -13.72 -9.36
N GLY A 18 -8.38 -14.06 -8.07
CA GLY A 18 -9.56 -14.11 -7.20
C GLY A 18 -9.94 -12.74 -6.59
N ALA A 19 -9.17 -11.70 -6.82
CA ALA A 19 -9.40 -10.37 -6.30
C ALA A 19 -10.09 -9.50 -7.35
N TYR A 20 -11.26 -8.97 -7.05
CA TYR A 20 -11.99 -8.09 -7.96
C TYR A 20 -11.85 -6.62 -7.54
N ILE A 21 -12.01 -5.73 -8.52
CA ILE A 21 -11.83 -4.30 -8.32
C ILE A 21 -13.15 -3.67 -7.84
N GLN A 22 -13.12 -3.11 -6.64
CA GLN A 22 -14.20 -2.26 -6.11
C GLN A 22 -13.70 -1.42 -4.94
N GLN A 23 -14.59 -0.67 -4.32
CA GLN A 23 -14.29 0.05 -3.08
C GLN A 23 -14.41 -0.90 -1.88
N PHE A 24 -13.37 -0.91 -1.05
CA PHE A 24 -13.30 -1.65 0.21
C PHE A 24 -12.97 -0.68 1.34
N SER A 25 -13.44 -1.01 2.54
CA SER A 25 -13.12 -0.26 3.76
C SER A 25 -12.96 -1.20 4.94
N SER A 26 -11.98 -0.94 5.78
CA SER A 26 -11.71 -1.68 7.02
C SER A 26 -10.82 -0.86 7.96
N LYS A 27 -10.69 -1.29 9.19
CA LYS A 27 -9.66 -0.71 10.07
C LYS A 27 -8.27 -1.14 9.62
N VAL A 28 -7.27 -0.30 9.88
CA VAL A 28 -5.85 -0.64 9.60
C VAL A 28 -5.42 -1.88 10.36
N ALA A 29 -5.87 -2.04 11.61
CA ALA A 29 -5.55 -3.22 12.42
C ALA A 29 -6.06 -4.54 11.79
N ASP A 30 -7.17 -4.49 11.04
CA ASP A 30 -7.75 -5.67 10.40
C ASP A 30 -6.98 -6.09 9.14
N GLN A 31 -6.01 -5.29 8.69
CA GLN A 31 -5.14 -5.64 7.56
C GLN A 31 -4.01 -6.60 7.97
N PHE A 32 -3.72 -6.66 9.26
CA PHE A 32 -2.67 -7.55 9.78
C PHE A 32 -3.13 -9.00 9.79
N VAL A 33 -2.37 -9.87 9.16
CA VAL A 33 -2.55 -11.33 9.20
C VAL A 33 -1.54 -11.91 10.17
N PRO A 34 -1.95 -12.60 11.25
CA PRO A 34 -1.04 -13.11 12.25
C PRO A 34 -0.32 -14.39 11.79
N PHE A 35 0.54 -14.25 10.77
CA PHE A 35 1.45 -15.34 10.40
C PHE A 35 2.37 -15.69 11.56
N PRO A 36 2.82 -16.96 11.70
CA PRO A 36 3.73 -17.37 12.77
C PRO A 36 4.99 -16.50 12.88
N LYS A 37 5.54 -16.07 11.74
CA LYS A 37 6.57 -15.04 11.62
C LYS A 37 5.95 -13.83 10.94
N PRO A 38 5.94 -12.64 11.56
CA PRO A 38 5.53 -11.41 10.89
C PRO A 38 6.36 -11.18 9.62
N GLN A 39 5.72 -10.77 8.56
CA GLN A 39 6.34 -10.58 7.25
C GLN A 39 5.54 -9.56 6.44
N ASP A 40 6.01 -9.21 5.26
CA ASP A 40 5.27 -8.34 4.35
C ASP A 40 3.90 -8.91 4.04
N MET A 41 2.88 -8.05 4.09
CA MET A 41 1.48 -8.42 3.90
C MET A 41 0.63 -7.20 3.57
N ALA A 42 -0.65 -7.44 3.37
CA ALA A 42 -1.68 -6.43 3.15
C ALA A 42 -1.55 -5.67 1.82
N ASN A 43 -0.71 -6.09 0.88
CA ASN A 43 -0.65 -5.46 -0.43
C ASN A 43 -1.98 -5.52 -1.17
N ARG A 44 -2.31 -4.45 -1.88
CA ARG A 44 -3.45 -4.31 -2.80
C ARG A 44 -2.93 -3.86 -4.14
N GLU A 45 -3.23 -4.63 -5.17
CA GLU A 45 -2.89 -4.33 -6.56
C GLU A 45 -3.97 -3.44 -7.21
N ASP A 46 -3.59 -2.80 -8.29
CA ASP A 46 -4.51 -2.02 -9.12
C ASP A 46 -5.30 -0.94 -8.36
N VAL A 47 -4.70 -0.33 -7.35
CA VAL A 47 -5.34 0.71 -6.56
C VAL A 47 -5.37 2.01 -7.35
N ARG A 48 -6.58 2.59 -7.51
CA ARG A 48 -6.82 3.89 -8.15
C ARG A 48 -6.74 5.03 -7.14
N TRP A 49 -7.21 4.75 -5.93
CA TRP A 49 -7.09 5.67 -4.82
C TRP A 49 -7.17 4.93 -3.49
N ALA A 50 -6.56 5.50 -2.47
CA ALA A 50 -6.61 5.03 -1.10
C ALA A 50 -6.76 6.22 -0.14
N ALA A 51 -7.52 6.04 0.92
CA ALA A 51 -7.72 7.04 1.97
C ALA A 51 -7.44 6.45 3.34
N LEU A 52 -6.77 7.22 4.19
CA LEU A 52 -6.63 6.95 5.61
C LEU A 52 -7.37 8.04 6.38
N THR A 53 -8.24 7.64 7.27
CA THR A 53 -9.03 8.54 8.10
C THR A 53 -8.97 8.14 9.56
N ASP A 54 -9.10 9.12 10.44
CA ASP A 54 -9.38 8.91 11.87
C ASP A 54 -10.84 8.44 12.11
N ASP A 55 -11.17 8.19 13.37
CA ASP A 55 -12.53 7.79 13.75
C ASP A 55 -13.60 8.87 13.51
N ASN A 56 -13.19 10.12 13.30
CA ASN A 56 -14.08 11.24 12.94
C ASN A 56 -14.24 11.39 11.42
N GLY A 57 -13.57 10.55 10.63
CA GLY A 57 -13.61 10.59 9.17
C GLY A 57 -12.71 11.66 8.54
N ASN A 58 -11.81 12.29 9.32
CA ASN A 58 -10.84 13.23 8.77
C ASN A 58 -9.54 12.52 8.42
N GLY A 59 -8.93 12.91 7.32
CA GLY A 59 -7.69 12.25 6.91
C GLY A 59 -7.16 12.72 5.58
N VAL A 60 -6.48 11.81 4.90
CA VAL A 60 -5.83 12.07 3.62
C VAL A 60 -6.15 10.97 2.62
N MET A 61 -6.35 11.36 1.38
CA MET A 61 -6.57 10.50 0.23
C MET A 61 -5.40 10.65 -0.74
N PHE A 62 -4.98 9.53 -1.31
CA PHE A 62 -3.97 9.41 -2.34
C PHE A 62 -4.65 8.90 -3.61
N VAL A 63 -4.59 9.66 -4.68
CA VAL A 63 -5.18 9.30 -5.97
C VAL A 63 -4.06 9.02 -6.95
N ALA A 64 -3.96 7.80 -7.43
CA ALA A 64 -2.95 7.40 -8.40
C ALA A 64 -3.17 8.06 -9.76
N THR A 65 -2.09 8.40 -10.45
CA THR A 65 -2.16 8.88 -11.84
C THR A 65 -2.29 7.74 -12.84
N GLU A 66 -1.67 6.59 -12.56
CA GLU A 66 -1.67 5.43 -13.47
C GLU A 66 -2.04 4.10 -12.77
N GLY A 67 -2.28 4.14 -11.49
CA GLY A 67 -2.44 2.95 -10.64
C GLY A 67 -1.23 2.79 -9.72
N MET A 68 -1.47 2.16 -8.58
CA MET A 68 -0.45 1.92 -7.56
C MET A 68 -0.74 0.64 -6.81
N CYS A 69 0.25 0.13 -6.11
CA CYS A 69 0.07 -0.85 -5.04
C CYS A 69 0.04 -0.11 -3.71
N THR A 70 -0.76 -0.57 -2.76
CA THR A 70 -0.78 0.03 -1.41
C THR A 70 -0.93 -1.03 -0.33
N SER A 71 -0.33 -0.77 0.82
CA SER A 71 -0.62 -1.49 2.06
C SER A 71 -0.68 -0.51 3.23
N ALA A 72 -1.55 -0.78 4.20
CA ALA A 72 -1.66 0.02 5.41
C ALA A 72 -1.62 -0.91 6.63
N LEU A 73 -0.61 -0.77 7.47
CA LEU A 73 -0.36 -1.65 8.61
C LEU A 73 -0.05 -0.86 9.88
N PRO A 74 -0.26 -1.44 11.08
CA PRO A 74 0.13 -0.83 12.35
C PRO A 74 1.65 -0.82 12.60
N TRP A 75 2.42 -1.58 11.83
CA TRP A 75 3.87 -1.75 11.98
C TRP A 75 4.58 -1.59 10.64
N ASN A 76 5.81 -1.09 10.68
CA ASN A 76 6.66 -1.02 9.50
C ASN A 76 7.38 -2.34 9.22
N ALA A 77 8.03 -2.42 8.07
CA ALA A 77 8.73 -3.62 7.63
C ALA A 77 9.89 -4.02 8.56
N VAL A 78 10.55 -3.05 9.21
CA VAL A 78 11.65 -3.34 10.14
C VAL A 78 11.10 -3.97 11.42
N GLU A 79 10.09 -3.36 12.05
CA GLU A 79 9.44 -3.89 13.24
C GLU A 79 8.92 -5.32 13.00
N MET A 80 8.31 -5.58 11.85
CA MET A 80 7.84 -6.92 11.48
C MET A 80 8.99 -7.90 11.24
N THR A 81 10.09 -7.45 10.65
CA THR A 81 11.26 -8.29 10.39
C THR A 81 11.97 -8.71 11.68
N GLU A 82 12.11 -7.78 12.62
CA GLU A 82 12.77 -8.01 13.91
C GLU A 82 11.95 -8.92 14.84
N ALA A 83 10.62 -8.84 14.79
CA ALA A 83 9.75 -9.69 15.57
C ALA A 83 9.80 -11.15 15.07
N GLY A 84 10.18 -12.09 15.94
CA GLY A 84 10.16 -13.52 15.63
C GLY A 84 8.73 -14.08 15.56
N HIS A 85 7.81 -13.50 16.35
CA HIS A 85 6.41 -13.90 16.46
C HIS A 85 5.50 -12.67 16.66
N PRO A 86 4.20 -12.76 16.33
CA PRO A 86 3.26 -11.63 16.48
C PRO A 86 3.22 -11.00 17.88
N HIS A 87 3.37 -11.79 18.94
CA HIS A 87 3.36 -11.27 20.31
C HIS A 87 4.62 -10.45 20.69
N GLN A 88 5.64 -10.45 19.84
CA GLN A 88 6.88 -9.67 20.02
C GLN A 88 6.82 -8.31 19.29
N LEU A 89 5.76 -8.06 18.52
CA LEU A 89 5.56 -6.77 17.90
C LEU A 89 5.38 -5.69 18.98
N PRO A 90 5.98 -4.52 18.81
CA PRO A 90 5.83 -3.41 19.75
C PRO A 90 4.38 -2.89 19.75
N ALA A 91 4.04 -2.08 20.75
CA ALA A 91 2.81 -1.31 20.67
C ALA A 91 2.83 -0.41 19.43
N SER A 92 1.74 -0.44 18.65
CA SER A 92 1.67 0.38 17.45
C SER A 92 1.80 1.87 17.79
N SER A 93 2.66 2.56 17.07
CA SER A 93 2.86 4.01 17.18
C SER A 93 2.06 4.82 16.14
N GLY A 94 1.37 4.15 15.22
CA GLY A 94 0.60 4.81 14.16
C GLY A 94 0.25 3.87 13.01
N THR A 95 0.00 4.44 11.86
CA THR A 95 -0.26 3.71 10.62
C THR A 95 0.87 3.90 9.64
N TRP A 96 1.38 2.80 9.13
CA TRP A 96 2.38 2.77 8.07
C TRP A 96 1.68 2.49 6.75
N LEU A 97 1.66 3.48 5.88
CA LEU A 97 1.12 3.38 4.52
C LEU A 97 2.27 3.25 3.54
N ASN A 98 2.30 2.14 2.81
CA ASN A 98 3.17 1.98 1.66
C ASN A 98 2.38 2.34 0.39
N ILE A 99 3.04 3.04 -0.51
CA ILE A 99 2.54 3.40 -1.84
C ILE A 99 3.66 3.05 -2.82
N ASP A 100 3.42 2.05 -3.65
CA ASP A 100 4.41 1.48 -4.53
C ASP A 100 3.94 1.50 -5.98
N THR A 101 4.87 1.60 -6.93
CA THR A 101 4.56 1.45 -8.36
C THR A 101 4.18 0.01 -8.67
N LYS A 102 4.95 -0.92 -8.13
CA LYS A 102 4.83 -2.37 -8.32
C LYS A 102 5.43 -3.09 -7.12
N VAL A 103 4.92 -4.26 -6.85
CA VAL A 103 5.44 -5.19 -5.84
C VAL A 103 5.76 -6.51 -6.52
N THR A 104 6.92 -7.08 -6.20
CA THR A 104 7.30 -8.41 -6.68
C THR A 104 6.31 -9.44 -6.16
N GLY A 105 5.97 -10.43 -6.98
CA GLY A 105 5.10 -11.54 -6.61
C GLY A 105 5.65 -12.39 -5.46
N LEU A 106 4.76 -13.16 -4.85
CA LEU A 106 5.10 -14.04 -3.71
C LEU A 106 5.95 -15.26 -4.11
N GLY A 107 5.96 -15.60 -5.40
CA GLY A 107 6.65 -16.76 -5.93
C GLY A 107 5.78 -18.00 -6.07
N GLY A 108 6.17 -18.88 -6.98
CA GLY A 108 5.44 -20.10 -7.32
C GLY A 108 5.68 -21.26 -6.35
N ALA A 109 6.64 -21.16 -5.43
CA ALA A 109 6.95 -22.20 -4.44
C ALA A 109 6.46 -21.76 -3.06
N SER A 110 5.23 -22.17 -2.72
CA SER A 110 4.61 -21.87 -1.43
C SER A 110 5.24 -22.62 -0.25
N CYS A 111 6.13 -23.58 -0.52
CA CYS A 111 6.79 -24.41 0.48
C CYS A 111 8.22 -24.67 0.02
N GLY A 112 9.20 -24.05 0.67
CA GLY A 112 10.61 -24.18 0.33
C GLY A 112 11.23 -22.92 -0.28
N GLN A 113 12.43 -23.05 -0.87
CA GLN A 113 13.19 -21.94 -1.40
C GLN A 113 12.86 -21.69 -2.89
N GLY A 114 11.64 -21.26 -3.15
CA GLY A 114 11.24 -20.82 -4.50
C GLY A 114 11.37 -19.32 -4.65
N TYR A 115 11.97 -18.89 -5.73
CA TYR A 115 12.02 -17.48 -6.11
C TYR A 115 10.76 -17.11 -6.92
N ALA A 116 10.39 -15.84 -6.93
CA ALA A 116 9.41 -15.32 -7.86
C ALA A 116 9.91 -15.58 -9.30
N LEU A 117 8.97 -15.85 -10.21
CA LEU A 117 9.31 -16.08 -11.61
C LEU A 117 9.84 -14.79 -12.25
N ASP A 118 10.78 -14.89 -13.18
CA ASP A 118 11.46 -13.73 -13.79
C ASP A 118 10.51 -12.66 -14.32
N HIS A 119 9.37 -13.04 -14.84
CA HIS A 119 8.36 -12.11 -15.35
C HIS A 119 7.54 -11.42 -14.25
N GLN A 120 7.61 -11.90 -13.02
CA GLN A 120 6.92 -11.36 -11.84
C GLN A 120 7.85 -10.48 -10.99
N LEU A 121 9.14 -10.47 -11.30
CA LEU A 121 10.11 -9.62 -10.60
C LEU A 121 9.96 -8.16 -11.00
N VAL A 122 10.02 -7.28 -10.02
CA VAL A 122 10.25 -5.87 -10.26
C VAL A 122 11.72 -5.69 -10.61
N LYS A 123 12.00 -5.44 -11.88
CA LYS A 123 13.37 -5.25 -12.38
C LYS A 123 13.85 -3.84 -12.08
N GLY A 124 15.17 -3.71 -11.87
CA GLY A 124 15.82 -2.41 -11.79
C GLY A 124 15.67 -1.62 -13.09
N GLY A 125 15.70 -0.32 -12.99
CA GLY A 125 15.54 0.60 -14.12
C GLY A 125 14.78 1.85 -13.73
N GLU A 126 14.38 2.63 -14.71
CA GLU A 126 13.56 3.81 -14.51
C GLU A 126 12.11 3.38 -14.20
N ASN A 127 11.60 3.84 -13.06
CA ASN A 127 10.22 3.64 -12.65
C ASN A 127 9.65 5.00 -12.27
N THR A 128 8.50 5.35 -12.83
CA THR A 128 7.81 6.60 -12.53
C THR A 128 6.55 6.29 -11.73
N MET A 129 6.33 7.04 -10.66
CA MET A 129 5.11 7.00 -9.88
C MET A 129 4.57 8.41 -9.68
N GLY A 130 3.26 8.55 -9.83
CA GLY A 130 2.58 9.80 -9.55
C GLY A 130 1.29 9.55 -8.76
N PHE A 131 1.07 10.39 -7.77
CA PHE A 131 -0.21 10.44 -7.06
C PHE A 131 -0.52 11.87 -6.60
N ILE A 132 -1.80 12.13 -6.35
CA ILE A 132 -2.30 13.39 -5.85
C ILE A 132 -2.76 13.17 -4.40
N MET A 133 -2.26 13.98 -3.47
CA MET A 133 -2.72 13.99 -2.09
C MET A 133 -3.88 14.99 -1.92
N ARG A 134 -4.93 14.55 -1.23
CA ARG A 134 -6.11 15.38 -0.94
C ARG A 134 -6.54 15.21 0.51
N PRO A 135 -6.89 16.29 1.22
CA PRO A 135 -7.56 16.17 2.50
C PRO A 135 -8.97 15.58 2.29
N VAL A 136 -9.37 14.72 3.21
CA VAL A 136 -10.73 14.17 3.27
C VAL A 136 -11.34 14.40 4.65
N LYS A 137 -12.66 14.46 4.70
CA LYS A 137 -13.45 14.60 5.93
C LYS A 137 -14.68 13.72 5.88
N ALA A 138 -15.33 13.54 7.03
CA ALA A 138 -16.58 12.80 7.12
C ALA A 138 -17.62 13.30 6.11
N GLY A 139 -18.25 12.36 5.43
CA GLY A 139 -19.27 12.64 4.42
C GLY A 139 -18.76 12.99 3.03
N ASP A 140 -17.44 13.03 2.81
CA ASP A 140 -16.89 13.24 1.49
C ASP A 140 -17.19 12.05 0.56
N ASP A 141 -17.54 12.37 -0.68
CA ASP A 141 -17.60 11.40 -1.77
C ASP A 141 -16.20 11.16 -2.33
N TYR A 142 -15.62 10.02 -1.99
CA TYR A 142 -14.26 9.66 -2.42
C TYR A 142 -14.16 9.47 -3.94
N VAL A 143 -15.21 8.97 -4.58
CA VAL A 143 -15.22 8.78 -6.04
C VAL A 143 -15.17 10.12 -6.73
N ALA A 144 -16.03 11.06 -6.32
CA ALA A 144 -16.01 12.41 -6.85
C ALA A 144 -14.70 13.14 -6.59
N LYS A 145 -14.10 12.95 -5.40
CA LYS A 145 -12.77 13.51 -5.08
C LYS A 145 -11.65 12.90 -5.91
N ALA A 146 -11.73 11.62 -6.22
CA ALA A 146 -10.73 10.94 -7.07
C ALA A 146 -10.77 11.43 -8.52
N ASP A 147 -11.95 11.78 -9.03
CA ASP A 147 -12.14 12.19 -10.42
C ASP A 147 -11.69 13.64 -10.71
N VAL A 148 -11.47 14.44 -9.67
CA VAL A 148 -11.00 15.83 -9.86
C VAL A 148 -9.55 15.85 -10.29
N LYS A 149 -9.29 16.27 -11.54
CA LYS A 149 -7.94 16.51 -12.04
C LYS A 149 -7.25 17.62 -11.27
N ALA A 150 -5.98 17.41 -10.91
CA ALA A 150 -5.17 18.48 -10.33
C ALA A 150 -4.90 19.53 -11.41
N SER A 151 -5.48 20.72 -11.28
CA SER A 151 -5.13 21.86 -12.11
C SER A 151 -3.95 22.61 -11.48
N GLY A 152 -2.87 22.82 -12.22
CA GLY A 152 -1.74 23.65 -11.79
C GLY A 152 -0.82 23.02 -10.73
N ALA A 153 -0.84 21.72 -10.54
CA ALA A 153 0.12 21.06 -9.66
C ALA A 153 1.52 21.11 -10.27
N THR A 154 2.44 21.78 -9.61
CA THR A 154 3.87 21.67 -9.93
C THR A 154 4.34 20.31 -9.41
N PRO A 155 4.93 19.45 -10.26
CA PRO A 155 5.47 18.20 -9.76
C PRO A 155 6.57 18.48 -8.74
N VAL A 156 6.45 17.90 -7.56
CA VAL A 156 7.51 17.92 -6.56
C VAL A 156 8.41 16.73 -6.87
N LEU A 157 9.62 17.03 -7.36
CA LEU A 157 10.67 16.01 -7.49
C LEU A 157 11.18 15.67 -6.09
N VAL A 158 10.80 14.51 -5.60
CA VAL A 158 11.43 13.92 -4.41
C VAL A 158 12.61 13.08 -4.89
N SER A 159 13.82 13.64 -4.82
CA SER A 159 15.02 12.82 -5.03
C SER A 159 15.32 12.03 -3.77
N ARG A 160 15.33 10.72 -3.86
CA ARG A 160 15.94 9.85 -2.84
C ARG A 160 17.44 9.87 -3.05
N ASP A 161 18.21 10.31 -2.06
CA ASP A 161 19.61 9.89 -2.05
C ASP A 161 19.64 8.39 -1.73
N LEU A 162 20.66 7.69 -2.24
CA LEU A 162 20.82 6.25 -2.09
C LEU A 162 20.97 5.79 -0.63
N ARG A 163 20.90 6.67 0.35
CA ARG A 163 21.00 6.41 1.80
C ARG A 163 19.65 6.49 2.51
N GLY A 164 18.57 6.72 1.80
CA GLY A 164 17.22 6.66 2.38
C GLY A 164 16.83 7.83 3.28
N ILE A 165 17.60 8.90 3.32
CA ILE A 165 17.29 10.09 4.11
C ILE A 165 16.54 11.09 3.22
N VAL A 166 15.26 11.26 3.48
CA VAL A 166 14.50 12.37 2.91
C VAL A 166 14.82 13.61 3.72
N LYS A 167 15.56 14.55 3.16
CA LYS A 167 15.61 15.91 3.68
C LYS A 167 14.43 16.67 3.07
N MET A 168 13.46 17.02 3.92
CA MET A 168 12.46 18.03 3.61
C MET A 168 13.08 19.42 3.72
#